data_00df14363db84c8cedca1ed9e0ad55ad
#
_entry.id   00df14363db84c8cedca1ed9e0ad55ad
#
_cell.length_a   1.000
_cell.length_b   1.000
_cell.length_c   1.000
_cell.angle_alpha   90.00
_cell.angle_beta   90.00
_cell.angle_gamma   90.00
#
_symmetry.space_group_name_H-M   'P 1'
#
loop_
_entity.id
_entity.type
_entity.pdbx_description
1 polymer ?
#
loop_
_entity_poly.entity_id
_entity_poly.type
_entity_poly.pdbx_seq_one_letter_code
_entity_poly.pdbx_strand_id
1 'polypeptide(L)'
;MADRSIHYESAFEAYLRHRGIPYVAVDEAKKALFSNAKLKSFDFVVYSKNGPNLLIDVKGRQLRNSVSKRGFETWTTERDVEDLAQWEQVFGEGFKAIFTFIYWIDGPMEGFKPEPGMFQHRDKWYLLMGVDLAEYRNHMRRRSAKWETVSLPAEAFRNLARPIDTWL
;
A
#
# COMPACT_ATOMS: atom_id res chain seq x y z
N MET A 1 -19.07 13.53 -1.23
CA MET A 1 -17.79 13.38 -0.54
C MET A 1 -16.76 12.90 -1.55
N ALA A 2 -15.70 13.64 -1.74
CA ALA A 2 -14.58 13.11 -2.49
C ALA A 2 -14.01 11.93 -1.71
N ASP A 3 -14.02 10.78 -2.33
CA ASP A 3 -13.53 9.55 -1.73
C ASP A 3 -12.05 9.72 -1.45
N ARG A 4 -11.67 9.75 -0.17
CA ARG A 4 -10.28 10.01 0.26
C ARG A 4 -9.29 8.97 -0.24
N SER A 5 -9.76 7.79 -0.62
CA SER A 5 -8.93 6.71 -1.16
C SER A 5 -8.56 6.93 -2.62
N ILE A 6 -9.44 7.53 -3.42
CA ILE A 6 -9.28 7.63 -4.87
C ILE A 6 -7.98 8.34 -5.29
N HIS A 7 -7.55 9.39 -4.59
CA HIS A 7 -6.34 10.10 -5.00
C HIS A 7 -5.05 9.33 -4.73
N TYR A 8 -5.00 8.47 -3.72
CA TYR A 8 -3.85 7.61 -3.45
C TYR A 8 -3.72 6.50 -4.49
N GLU A 9 -4.82 5.84 -4.82
CA GLU A 9 -4.85 4.82 -5.87
C GLU A 9 -4.56 5.43 -7.25
N SER A 10 -5.12 6.62 -7.52
CA SER A 10 -4.84 7.37 -8.75
C SER A 10 -3.35 7.74 -8.88
N ALA A 11 -2.71 8.16 -7.79
CA ALA A 11 -1.29 8.46 -7.78
C ALA A 11 -0.44 7.20 -8.04
N PHE A 12 -0.81 6.08 -7.44
CA PHE A 12 -0.14 4.80 -7.65
C PHE A 12 -0.27 4.31 -9.09
N GLU A 13 -1.46 4.39 -9.64
CA GLU A 13 -1.72 4.03 -11.04
C GLU A 13 -0.91 4.91 -12.01
N ALA A 14 -0.87 6.22 -11.78
CA ALA A 14 -0.06 7.15 -12.55
C ALA A 14 1.44 6.83 -12.45
N TYR A 15 1.91 6.43 -11.27
CA TYR A 15 3.28 5.97 -11.04
C TYR A 15 3.61 4.74 -11.88
N LEU A 16 2.75 3.71 -11.86
CA LEU A 16 2.95 2.50 -12.65
C LEU A 16 2.99 2.79 -14.16
N ARG A 17 2.09 3.65 -14.65
CA ARG A 17 2.09 4.09 -16.05
C ARG A 17 3.35 4.85 -16.41
N HIS A 18 3.80 5.77 -15.56
CA HIS A 18 5.02 6.53 -15.78
C HIS A 18 6.26 5.63 -15.87
N ARG A 19 6.30 4.57 -15.09
CA ARG A 19 7.38 3.58 -15.06
C ARG A 19 7.24 2.51 -16.14
N GLY A 20 6.15 2.48 -16.89
CA GLY A 20 5.87 1.44 -17.88
C GLY A 20 5.71 0.04 -17.26
N ILE A 21 5.18 -0.05 -16.07
CA ILE A 21 4.95 -1.31 -15.35
C ILE A 21 3.55 -1.81 -15.67
N PRO A 22 3.40 -3.02 -16.23
CA PRO A 22 2.07 -3.59 -16.49
C PRO A 22 1.32 -3.90 -15.20
N TYR A 23 0.04 -3.55 -15.17
CA TYR A 23 -0.83 -3.80 -14.02
C TYR A 23 -2.27 -4.00 -14.43
N VAL A 24 -3.05 -4.57 -13.53
CA VAL A 24 -4.51 -4.63 -13.60
C VAL A 24 -5.08 -4.01 -12.33
N ALA A 25 -5.90 -2.98 -12.47
CA ALA A 25 -6.68 -2.45 -11.37
C ALA A 25 -7.86 -3.40 -11.10
N VAL A 26 -8.05 -3.77 -9.84
CA VAL A 26 -9.11 -4.68 -9.42
C VAL A 26 -10.38 -3.88 -9.21
N ASP A 27 -11.42 -4.22 -9.97
CA ASP A 27 -12.73 -3.58 -9.86
C ASP A 27 -13.53 -4.21 -8.72
N GLU A 28 -13.84 -3.42 -7.70
CA GLU A 28 -14.66 -3.85 -6.56
C GLU A 28 -16.06 -4.35 -6.99
N ALA A 29 -16.64 -3.81 -8.03
CA ALA A 29 -17.93 -4.23 -8.52
C ALA A 29 -17.95 -5.66 -9.06
N LYS A 30 -16.80 -6.18 -9.49
CA LYS A 30 -16.63 -7.55 -10.01
C LYS A 30 -16.38 -8.61 -8.95
N LYS A 31 -16.30 -8.24 -7.67
CA LYS A 31 -16.14 -9.17 -6.53
C LYS A 31 -17.26 -10.21 -6.44
N ALA A 32 -18.45 -9.88 -6.91
CA ALA A 32 -19.60 -10.78 -6.91
C ALA A 32 -19.40 -12.07 -7.70
N LEU A 33 -18.39 -12.13 -8.58
CA LEU A 33 -18.07 -13.32 -9.37
C LEU A 33 -17.34 -14.43 -8.56
N PHE A 34 -16.81 -14.08 -7.39
CA PHE A 34 -16.23 -15.04 -6.45
C PHE A 34 -17.17 -15.28 -5.26
N SER A 35 -18.43 -15.51 -5.54
CA SER A 35 -19.57 -15.46 -4.63
C SER A 35 -19.51 -16.38 -3.42
N ASN A 36 -18.59 -17.33 -3.35
CA ASN A 36 -18.41 -18.21 -2.19
C ASN A 36 -17.31 -17.76 -1.22
N ALA A 37 -16.49 -16.80 -1.61
CA ALA A 37 -15.46 -16.24 -0.77
C ALA A 37 -15.86 -14.82 -0.37
N LYS A 38 -16.25 -14.62 0.86
CA LYS A 38 -16.51 -13.30 1.47
C LYS A 38 -15.20 -12.52 1.67
N LEU A 39 -14.25 -12.66 0.73
CA LEU A 39 -12.96 -11.99 0.79
C LEU A 39 -13.10 -10.55 0.34
N LYS A 40 -12.55 -9.64 1.14
CA LYS A 40 -12.34 -8.26 0.73
C LYS A 40 -11.27 -8.24 -0.36
N SER A 41 -11.50 -7.55 -1.47
CA SER A 41 -10.48 -7.49 -2.52
C SER A 41 -9.33 -6.57 -2.16
N PHE A 42 -8.28 -6.68 -2.95
CA PHE A 42 -7.14 -5.79 -3.00
C PHE A 42 -7.23 -4.88 -4.25
N ASP A 43 -6.27 -3.95 -4.41
CA ASP A 43 -6.43 -2.86 -5.38
C ASP A 43 -5.79 -3.14 -6.74
N PHE A 44 -4.60 -3.78 -6.78
CA PHE A 44 -3.86 -3.99 -8.03
C PHE A 44 -3.18 -5.35 -8.10
N VAL A 45 -3.16 -5.92 -9.30
CA VAL A 45 -2.18 -6.93 -9.69
C VAL A 45 -1.10 -6.24 -10.52
N VAL A 46 0.15 -6.33 -10.09
CA VAL A 46 1.29 -5.72 -10.78
C VAL A 46 2.24 -6.78 -11.28
N TYR A 47 2.59 -6.69 -12.56
CA TYR A 47 3.50 -7.63 -13.20
C TYR A 47 4.93 -7.07 -13.16
N SER A 48 5.69 -7.51 -12.16
CA SER A 48 7.08 -7.11 -11.96
C SER A 48 8.01 -7.64 -13.05
N LYS A 49 8.99 -6.84 -13.44
CA LYS A 49 9.99 -7.25 -14.47
C LYS A 49 11.04 -8.22 -13.91
N ASN A 50 11.39 -8.09 -12.65
CA ASN A 50 12.57 -8.74 -12.06
C ASN A 50 12.28 -9.56 -10.81
N GLY A 51 11.04 -9.75 -10.46
CA GLY A 51 10.65 -10.45 -9.24
C GLY A 51 9.28 -11.13 -9.38
N PRO A 52 8.70 -11.58 -8.27
CA PRO A 52 7.35 -12.10 -8.29
C PRO A 52 6.36 -11.01 -8.69
N ASN A 53 5.26 -11.42 -9.31
CA ASN A 53 4.13 -10.52 -9.51
C ASN A 53 3.52 -10.14 -8.16
N LEU A 54 2.96 -8.95 -8.06
CA LEU A 54 2.52 -8.40 -6.79
C LEU A 54 1.00 -8.27 -6.74
N LEU A 55 0.44 -8.66 -5.59
CA LEU A 55 -0.92 -8.34 -5.20
C LEU A 55 -0.82 -7.17 -4.22
N ILE A 56 -1.33 -6.01 -4.62
CA ILE A 56 -1.13 -4.77 -3.89
C ILE A 56 -2.42 -4.28 -3.27
N ASP A 57 -2.40 -4.08 -1.98
CA ASP A 57 -3.42 -3.37 -1.22
C ASP A 57 -2.85 -1.99 -0.81
N VAL A 58 -3.48 -0.93 -1.31
CA VAL A 58 -3.06 0.45 -1.07
C VAL A 58 -3.63 0.97 0.24
N LYS A 59 -2.75 1.53 1.07
CA LYS A 59 -3.11 2.19 2.32
C LYS A 59 -2.68 3.66 2.27
N GLY A 60 -3.61 4.54 1.93
CA GLY A 60 -3.36 5.98 1.84
C GLY A 60 -3.36 6.66 3.20
N ARG A 61 -2.37 7.51 3.46
CA ARG A 61 -2.22 8.29 4.69
C ARG A 61 -1.74 9.70 4.37
N GLN A 62 -2.16 10.66 5.17
CA GLN A 62 -1.63 12.01 5.08
C GLN A 62 -0.43 12.16 6.02
N LEU A 63 0.67 12.67 5.50
CA LEU A 63 1.87 13.01 6.24
C LEU A 63 2.07 14.52 6.21
N ARG A 64 1.93 15.19 7.35
CA ARG A 64 2.21 16.62 7.44
C ARG A 64 3.71 16.85 7.52
N ASN A 65 4.24 17.65 6.61
CA ASN A 65 5.68 17.94 6.50
C ASN A 65 6.22 18.78 7.67
N SER A 66 5.38 19.41 8.44
CA SER A 66 5.80 20.20 9.59
C SER A 66 5.54 19.47 10.89
N VAL A 67 6.62 19.02 11.55
CA VAL A 67 6.63 18.76 13.00
C VAL A 67 5.73 17.63 13.50
N SER A 68 5.32 16.70 12.66
CA SER A 68 4.58 15.57 13.18
C SER A 68 5.53 14.57 13.86
N LYS A 69 5.60 14.63 15.19
CA LYS A 69 6.17 13.58 16.04
C LYS A 69 5.45 12.24 15.92
N ARG A 70 4.41 12.17 15.10
CA ARG A 70 3.55 11.01 14.89
C ARG A 70 4.06 10.10 13.78
N GLY A 71 5.26 9.96 13.47
CA GLY A 71 5.78 8.96 12.54
C GLY A 71 4.84 8.51 11.40
N PHE A 72 5.24 7.52 10.65
CA PHE A 72 4.43 6.95 9.59
C PHE A 72 3.30 6.07 10.15
N GLU A 73 2.06 6.39 9.83
CA GLU A 73 0.92 5.54 10.18
C GLU A 73 0.91 4.30 9.28
N THR A 74 0.86 3.13 9.91
CA THR A 74 0.96 1.82 9.23
C THR A 74 -0.21 0.89 9.58
N TRP A 75 -1.27 1.43 10.15
CA TRP A 75 -2.40 0.62 10.59
C TRP A 75 -3.25 0.12 9.42
N THR A 76 -3.78 -1.06 9.61
CA THR A 76 -4.82 -1.69 8.78
C THR A 76 -5.75 -2.52 9.66
N THR A 77 -6.80 -3.08 9.10
CA THR A 77 -7.65 -4.00 9.85
C THR A 77 -7.07 -5.41 9.87
N GLU A 78 -7.36 -6.17 10.93
CA GLU A 78 -6.99 -7.61 11.00
C GLU A 78 -7.58 -8.36 9.79
N ARG A 79 -8.79 -8.00 9.38
CA ARG A 79 -9.44 -8.58 8.21
C ARG A 79 -8.69 -8.31 6.90
N ASP A 80 -8.16 -7.10 6.70
CA ASP A 80 -7.37 -6.79 5.50
C ASP A 80 -6.13 -7.69 5.42
N VAL A 81 -5.48 -7.95 6.55
CA VAL A 81 -4.32 -8.85 6.63
C VAL A 81 -4.71 -10.29 6.28
N GLU A 82 -5.79 -10.80 6.85
CA GLU A 82 -6.25 -12.16 6.61
C GLU A 82 -6.73 -12.36 5.18
N ASP A 83 -7.54 -11.45 4.67
CA ASP A 83 -8.09 -11.55 3.32
C ASP A 83 -7.00 -11.45 2.25
N LEU A 84 -6.03 -10.55 2.43
CA LEU A 84 -4.89 -10.42 1.50
C LEU A 84 -4.00 -11.69 1.52
N ALA A 85 -3.81 -12.31 2.69
CA ALA A 85 -3.09 -13.56 2.81
C ALA A 85 -3.80 -14.71 2.07
N GLN A 86 -5.12 -14.74 2.12
CA GLN A 86 -5.90 -15.73 1.36
C GLN A 86 -5.78 -15.50 -0.15
N TRP A 87 -5.80 -14.25 -0.62
CA TRP A 87 -5.57 -13.93 -2.02
C TRP A 87 -4.19 -14.36 -2.51
N GLU A 88 -3.15 -14.20 -1.70
CA GLU A 88 -1.81 -14.69 -2.02
C GLU A 88 -1.81 -16.20 -2.23
N GLN A 89 -2.53 -16.95 -1.40
CA GLN A 89 -2.69 -18.41 -1.58
C GLN A 89 -3.47 -18.76 -2.84
N VAL A 90 -4.53 -18.03 -3.15
CA VAL A 90 -5.36 -18.26 -4.37
C VAL A 90 -4.55 -18.04 -5.64
N PHE A 91 -3.75 -16.97 -5.70
CA PHE A 91 -2.89 -16.72 -6.85
C PHE A 91 -1.71 -17.69 -6.92
N GLY A 92 -1.19 -18.10 -5.78
CA GLY A 92 -0.19 -19.17 -5.68
C GLY A 92 1.23 -18.72 -6.05
N GLU A 93 2.01 -19.69 -6.51
CA GLU A 93 3.42 -19.49 -6.85
C GLU A 93 3.61 -18.38 -7.91
N GLY A 94 4.65 -17.57 -7.73
CA GLY A 94 4.96 -16.46 -8.62
C GLY A 94 4.27 -15.14 -8.23
N PHE A 95 3.41 -15.16 -7.23
CA PHE A 95 2.74 -13.97 -6.69
C PHE A 95 3.11 -13.73 -5.23
N LYS A 96 3.23 -12.46 -4.88
CA LYS A 96 3.54 -11.99 -3.54
C LYS A 96 2.61 -10.85 -3.16
N ALA A 97 2.01 -10.91 -1.99
CA ALA A 97 1.16 -9.84 -1.49
C ALA A 97 1.98 -8.82 -0.71
N ILE A 98 1.72 -7.55 -0.98
CA ILE A 98 2.31 -6.42 -0.25
C ILE A 98 1.27 -5.38 0.11
N PHE A 99 1.43 -4.76 1.28
CA PHE A 99 0.80 -3.49 1.57
C PHE A 99 1.63 -2.36 0.98
N THR A 100 1.01 -1.48 0.22
CA THR A 100 1.66 -0.27 -0.26
C THR A 100 1.10 0.93 0.49
N PHE A 101 1.90 1.44 1.42
CA PHE A 101 1.57 2.66 2.15
C PHE A 101 1.95 3.85 1.28
N ILE A 102 0.94 4.66 0.96
CA ILE A 102 1.12 5.87 0.16
C ILE A 102 0.87 7.07 1.07
N TYR A 103 1.93 7.82 1.30
CA TYR A 103 1.88 9.01 2.14
C TYR A 103 1.77 10.25 1.27
N TRP A 104 0.64 10.95 1.35
CA TRP A 104 0.53 12.27 0.80
C TRP A 104 1.28 13.26 1.69
N ILE A 105 2.32 13.87 1.14
CA ILE A 105 3.14 14.85 1.86
C ILE A 105 2.46 16.21 1.74
N ASP A 106 1.82 16.63 2.83
CA ASP A 106 1.10 17.89 2.92
C ASP A 106 1.99 18.94 3.59
N GLY A 107 2.27 20.01 2.87
CA GLY A 107 3.10 21.11 3.36
C GLY A 107 4.08 21.64 2.32
N PRO A 108 4.82 22.70 2.65
CA PRO A 108 5.77 23.31 1.74
C PRO A 108 6.92 22.34 1.41
N MET A 109 7.22 22.24 0.12
CA MET A 109 8.29 21.38 -0.42
C MET A 109 9.57 22.18 -0.74
N GLU A 110 9.66 23.42 -0.27
CA GLU A 110 10.85 24.26 -0.49
C GLU A 110 12.10 23.63 0.11
N GLY A 111 13.15 23.50 -0.69
CA GLY A 111 14.41 22.88 -0.27
C GLY A 111 14.37 21.35 -0.15
N PHE A 112 13.26 20.73 -0.52
CA PHE A 112 13.09 19.29 -0.47
C PHE A 112 13.71 18.61 -1.69
N LYS A 113 14.52 17.57 -1.46
CA LYS A 113 15.05 16.73 -2.53
C LYS A 113 14.22 15.46 -2.62
N PRO A 114 13.70 15.11 -3.82
CA PRO A 114 13.00 13.84 -3.99
C PRO A 114 13.90 12.66 -3.63
N GLU A 115 13.38 11.76 -2.80
CA GLU A 115 14.02 10.51 -2.41
C GLU A 115 13.40 9.32 -3.16
N PRO A 116 14.06 8.14 -3.17
CA PRO A 116 13.47 6.93 -3.75
C PRO A 116 12.09 6.65 -3.14
N GLY A 117 11.13 6.29 -3.99
CA GLY A 117 9.74 6.08 -3.61
C GLY A 117 8.86 7.33 -3.66
N MET A 118 9.45 8.49 -3.89
CA MET A 118 8.69 9.73 -4.05
C MET A 118 8.22 9.95 -5.47
N PHE A 119 6.97 10.41 -5.59
CA PHE A 119 6.34 10.67 -6.88
C PHE A 119 5.40 11.87 -6.79
N GLN A 120 5.49 12.75 -7.77
CA GLN A 120 4.56 13.87 -7.90
C GLN A 120 3.44 13.48 -8.87
N HIS A 121 2.21 13.58 -8.39
CA HIS A 121 1.02 13.38 -9.19
C HIS A 121 0.12 14.61 -9.07
N ARG A 122 -0.16 15.24 -10.21
CA ARG A 122 -0.81 16.56 -10.25
C ARG A 122 0.01 17.57 -9.44
N ASP A 123 -0.56 18.21 -8.46
CA ASP A 123 0.09 19.22 -7.58
C ASP A 123 0.54 18.65 -6.22
N LYS A 124 0.48 17.32 -6.05
CA LYS A 124 0.76 16.65 -4.77
C LYS A 124 1.97 15.75 -4.85
N TRP A 125 2.73 15.72 -3.76
CA TRP A 125 3.82 14.77 -3.58
C TRP A 125 3.39 13.59 -2.72
N TYR A 126 3.84 12.40 -3.12
CA TYR A 126 3.56 11.15 -2.44
C TYR A 126 4.86 10.38 -2.19
N LEU A 127 4.91 9.70 -1.05
CA LEU A 127 5.93 8.70 -0.75
C LEU A 127 5.27 7.32 -0.79
N LEU A 128 5.79 6.44 -1.65
CA LEU A 128 5.24 5.10 -1.87
C LEU A 128 6.19 4.06 -1.26
N MET A 129 5.73 3.39 -0.20
CA MET A 129 6.50 2.40 0.55
C MET A 129 5.78 1.06 0.56
N GLY A 130 6.48 0.02 0.14
CA GLY A 130 5.96 -1.36 0.17
C GLY A 130 6.44 -2.13 1.39
N VAL A 131 5.56 -2.95 1.95
CA VAL A 131 5.87 -3.89 3.03
C VAL A 131 5.32 -5.26 2.66
N ASP A 132 6.17 -6.27 2.72
CA ASP A 132 5.76 -7.66 2.54
C ASP A 132 4.65 -8.06 3.52
N LEU A 133 3.61 -8.71 3.04
CA LEU A 133 2.48 -9.11 3.89
C LEU A 133 2.90 -10.07 5.01
N ALA A 134 3.73 -11.08 4.72
CA ALA A 134 4.19 -12.02 5.72
C ALA A 134 5.03 -11.33 6.80
N GLU A 135 5.90 -10.42 6.41
CA GLU A 135 6.69 -9.61 7.34
C GLU A 135 5.80 -8.66 8.17
N TYR A 136 4.82 -8.02 7.53
CA TYR A 136 3.85 -7.20 8.24
C TYR A 136 3.12 -8.02 9.31
N ARG A 137 2.62 -9.19 8.94
CA ARG A 137 1.89 -10.11 9.82
C ARG A 137 2.73 -10.59 11.00
N ASN A 138 4.02 -10.88 10.77
CA ASN A 138 4.93 -11.35 11.81
C ASN A 138 5.27 -10.28 12.84
N HIS A 139 5.25 -9.00 12.46
CA HIS A 139 5.67 -7.88 13.29
C HIS A 139 4.53 -6.97 13.75
N MET A 140 3.32 -7.16 13.22
CA MET A 140 2.16 -6.33 13.58
C MET A 140 1.81 -6.50 15.06
N ARG A 141 1.29 -5.41 15.63
CA ARG A 141 0.75 -5.38 16.98
C ARG A 141 -0.66 -4.82 16.98
N ARG A 142 -1.47 -5.27 17.91
CA ARG A 142 -2.82 -4.73 18.08
C ARG A 142 -2.77 -3.24 18.39
N ARG A 143 -3.47 -2.45 17.58
CA ARG A 143 -3.62 -1.00 17.75
C ARG A 143 -4.90 -0.67 18.50
N SER A 144 -6.02 -1.26 18.11
CA SER A 144 -7.31 -1.07 18.75
C SER A 144 -8.14 -2.35 18.68
N ALA A 145 -8.55 -2.86 19.84
CA ALA A 145 -9.47 -3.99 19.92
C ALA A 145 -10.88 -3.61 19.42
N LYS A 146 -11.33 -2.39 19.72
CA LYS A 146 -12.65 -1.90 19.30
C LYS A 146 -12.80 -1.82 17.78
N TRP A 147 -11.75 -1.43 17.07
CA TRP A 147 -11.75 -1.25 15.63
C TRP A 147 -11.07 -2.40 14.89
N GLU A 148 -10.64 -3.43 15.62
CA GLU A 148 -9.94 -4.60 15.07
C GLU A 148 -8.78 -4.20 14.15
N THR A 149 -7.99 -3.20 14.59
CA THR A 149 -6.86 -2.68 13.83
C THR A 149 -5.53 -3.10 14.41
N VAL A 150 -4.58 -3.28 13.52
CA VAL A 150 -3.18 -3.61 13.79
C VAL A 150 -2.27 -2.56 13.15
N SER A 151 -1.04 -2.46 13.61
CA SER A 151 -0.03 -1.58 13.02
C SER A 151 1.36 -2.14 13.24
N LEU A 152 2.33 -1.66 12.46
CA LEU A 152 3.74 -1.93 12.72
C LEU A 152 4.28 -0.95 13.75
N PRO A 153 5.11 -1.42 14.70
CA PRO A 153 5.99 -0.53 15.47
C PRO A 153 6.89 0.29 14.54
N ALA A 154 7.22 1.51 14.93
CA ALA A 154 8.03 2.41 14.09
C ALA A 154 9.37 1.80 13.67
N GLU A 155 10.03 1.07 14.56
CA GLU A 155 11.29 0.38 14.28
C GLU A 155 11.09 -0.73 13.24
N ALA A 156 10.05 -1.54 13.38
CA ALA A 156 9.72 -2.58 12.41
C ALA A 156 9.45 -1.99 11.04
N PHE A 157 8.69 -0.91 10.96
CA PHE A 157 8.43 -0.23 9.70
C PHE A 157 9.72 0.26 9.04
N ARG A 158 10.62 0.89 9.79
CA ARG A 158 11.92 1.35 9.26
C ARG A 158 12.77 0.21 8.70
N ASN A 159 12.69 -0.96 9.32
CA ASN A 159 13.47 -2.13 8.91
C ASN A 159 12.86 -2.89 7.73
N LEU A 160 11.53 -2.92 7.62
CA LEU A 160 10.80 -3.75 6.67
C LEU A 160 10.34 -2.99 5.43
N ALA A 161 9.94 -1.73 5.58
CA ALA A 161 9.46 -0.93 4.47
C ALA A 161 10.59 -0.58 3.49
N ARG A 162 10.26 -0.68 2.20
CA ARG A 162 11.18 -0.30 1.11
C ARG A 162 10.43 0.58 0.13
N PRO A 163 11.13 1.54 -0.51
CA PRO A 163 10.54 2.27 -1.62
C PRO A 163 9.92 1.31 -2.64
N ILE A 164 8.77 1.68 -3.18
CA ILE A 164 8.04 0.81 -4.09
C ILE A 164 8.88 0.37 -5.30
N ASP A 165 9.84 1.19 -5.72
CA ASP A 165 10.76 0.89 -6.83
C ASP A 165 11.52 -0.42 -6.63
N THR A 166 11.81 -0.80 -5.39
CA THR A 166 12.55 -2.02 -5.08
C THR A 166 11.73 -3.29 -5.25
N TRP A 167 10.42 -3.16 -5.38
CA TRP A 167 9.48 -4.26 -5.55
C TRP A 167 9.12 -4.57 -7.01
N LEU A 168 9.40 -3.63 -7.93
CA LEU A 168 8.88 -3.62 -9.31
C LEU A 168 9.90 -4.10 -10.35
#